data_1ace79934d42772218eea6e213241ce5
#
_entry.id   1ace79934d42772218eea6e213241ce5
#
_cell.length_a   1.000
_cell.length_b   1.000
_cell.length_c   1.000
_cell.angle_alpha   90.00
_cell.angle_beta   90.00
_cell.angle_gamma   90.00
#
_symmetry.space_group_name_H-M   'P 1'
#
loop_
_entity.id
_entity.type
_entity.pdbx_description
1 polymer ?
#
loop_
_entity_poly.entity_id
_entity_poly.type
_entity_poly.pdbx_seq_one_letter_code
_entity_poly.pdbx_strand_id
1 'polypeptide(L)'
;MTGAVLFFLCSLLAASSPKTTITVEVKNQYDKPVDNAAVILDFLGSRQITKLGMKKGVHWEARTNGQGIAHFPPIPYGTVQVQVITKKYQTFGEKFDIDTEEKKIDVKLNPPQQQYSAHPPLKPAEPPK
;
A
#
# COMPACT_ATOMS: atom_id res chain seq x y z
N MET A 1 -40.33 -16.58 -48.81
CA MET A 1 -38.92 -16.10 -48.87
C MET A 1 -38.58 -15.50 -47.52
N THR A 2 -37.94 -16.27 -46.72
CA THR A 2 -37.56 -15.88 -45.36
C THR A 2 -36.15 -15.35 -45.37
N GLY A 3 -36.02 -14.02 -45.30
CA GLY A 3 -34.74 -13.36 -45.11
C GLY A 3 -34.30 -13.51 -43.64
N ALA A 4 -33.29 -14.32 -43.40
CA ALA A 4 -32.67 -14.39 -42.10
C ALA A 4 -31.78 -13.16 -41.90
N VAL A 5 -32.25 -12.23 -41.10
CA VAL A 5 -31.43 -11.12 -40.66
C VAL A 5 -30.54 -11.64 -39.52
N LEU A 6 -29.31 -11.93 -39.90
CA LEU A 6 -28.28 -12.29 -38.90
C LEU A 6 -27.85 -11.00 -38.20
N PHE A 7 -28.42 -10.71 -37.05
CA PHE A 7 -27.93 -9.66 -36.16
C PHE A 7 -26.61 -10.12 -35.58
N PHE A 8 -25.53 -9.71 -36.18
CA PHE A 8 -24.20 -9.81 -35.58
C PHE A 8 -24.14 -8.76 -34.46
N LEU A 9 -24.45 -9.19 -33.25
CA LEU A 9 -24.25 -8.37 -32.06
C LEU A 9 -22.75 -8.36 -31.79
N CYS A 10 -22.08 -7.36 -32.38
CA CYS A 10 -20.69 -7.08 -32.08
C CYS A 10 -20.64 -6.54 -30.64
N SER A 11 -20.51 -7.42 -29.68
CA SER A 11 -20.19 -7.02 -28.31
C SER A 11 -18.80 -6.40 -28.35
N LEU A 12 -18.77 -5.06 -28.39
CA LEU A 12 -17.55 -4.33 -28.10
C LEU A 12 -17.19 -4.61 -26.64
N LEU A 13 -16.38 -5.64 -26.45
CA LEU A 13 -15.63 -5.82 -25.21
C LEU A 13 -14.64 -4.65 -25.14
N ALA A 14 -15.03 -3.57 -24.48
CA ALA A 14 -14.09 -2.53 -24.13
C ALA A 14 -13.01 -3.18 -23.27
N ALA A 15 -11.80 -3.32 -23.83
CA ALA A 15 -10.64 -3.80 -23.12
C ALA A 15 -10.26 -2.74 -22.08
N SER A 16 -10.85 -2.80 -20.89
CA SER A 16 -10.40 -2.00 -19.75
C SER A 16 -9.06 -2.58 -19.28
N SER A 17 -8.09 -1.71 -19.02
CA SER A 17 -6.82 -2.08 -18.39
C SER A 17 -7.10 -2.84 -17.09
N PRO A 18 -6.41 -3.95 -16.82
CA PRO A 18 -6.64 -4.70 -15.59
C PRO A 18 -6.34 -3.83 -14.37
N LYS A 19 -7.27 -3.82 -13.43
CA LYS A 19 -7.15 -3.10 -12.16
C LYS A 19 -7.26 -4.07 -11.00
N THR A 20 -6.59 -3.75 -9.92
CA THR A 20 -6.62 -4.53 -8.70
C THR A 20 -7.26 -3.74 -7.57
N THR A 21 -7.97 -4.45 -6.70
CA THR A 21 -8.45 -3.91 -5.43
C THR A 21 -7.48 -4.34 -4.33
N ILE A 22 -6.87 -3.38 -3.66
CA ILE A 22 -5.91 -3.62 -2.58
C ILE A 22 -6.60 -3.39 -1.25
N THR A 23 -6.46 -4.36 -0.36
CA THR A 23 -6.88 -4.28 1.04
C THR A 23 -5.65 -4.51 1.90
N VAL A 24 -5.36 -3.58 2.81
CA VAL A 24 -4.23 -3.68 3.73
C VAL A 24 -4.75 -3.92 5.13
N GLU A 25 -4.30 -5.00 5.74
CA GLU A 25 -4.61 -5.36 7.12
C GLU A 25 -3.39 -5.12 7.99
N VAL A 26 -3.54 -4.26 8.99
CA VAL A 26 -2.45 -3.84 9.87
C VAL A 26 -2.66 -4.41 11.27
N LYS A 27 -1.70 -5.19 11.73
CA LYS A 27 -1.68 -5.79 13.06
C LYS A 27 -0.40 -5.45 13.79
N ASN A 28 -0.44 -5.51 15.12
CA ASN A 28 0.75 -5.36 15.93
C ASN A 28 1.45 -6.71 16.13
N GLN A 29 2.53 -6.72 16.92
CA GLN A 29 3.31 -7.93 17.24
C GLN A 29 2.49 -9.02 17.96
N TYR A 30 1.35 -8.69 18.55
CA TYR A 30 0.43 -9.60 19.24
C TYR A 30 -0.77 -10.02 18.40
N ASP A 31 -0.71 -9.79 17.07
CA ASP A 31 -1.80 -10.03 16.12
C ASP A 31 -3.09 -9.25 16.41
N LYS A 32 -2.99 -8.15 17.13
CA LYS A 32 -4.12 -7.26 17.38
C LYS A 32 -4.22 -6.20 16.30
N PRO A 33 -5.44 -5.86 15.84
CA PRO A 33 -5.62 -4.84 14.83
C PRO A 33 -5.16 -3.47 15.32
N VAL A 34 -4.53 -2.71 14.43
CA VAL A 34 -4.07 -1.35 14.68
C VAL A 34 -5.02 -0.38 14.00
N ASP A 35 -5.75 0.37 14.82
CA ASP A 35 -6.70 1.38 14.37
C ASP A 35 -6.00 2.70 14.02
N ASN A 36 -6.60 3.44 13.10
CA ASN A 36 -6.16 4.79 12.72
C ASN A 36 -4.70 4.91 12.26
N ALA A 37 -4.14 3.84 11.72
CA ALA A 37 -2.83 3.89 11.08
C ALA A 37 -2.94 4.47 9.67
N ALA A 38 -2.04 5.36 9.31
CA ALA A 38 -1.97 5.90 7.96
C ALA A 38 -1.29 4.89 7.04
N VAL A 39 -2.01 4.42 6.03
CA VAL A 39 -1.49 3.52 5.01
C VAL A 39 -1.33 4.29 3.71
N ILE A 40 -0.13 4.32 3.19
CA ILE A 40 0.25 5.07 1.99
C ILE A 40 0.62 4.08 0.91
N LEU A 41 -0.01 4.20 -0.26
CA LEU A 41 0.33 3.44 -1.46
C LEU A 41 0.96 4.38 -2.49
N ASP A 42 2.21 4.14 -2.82
CA ASP A 42 2.89 4.82 -3.91
C ASP A 42 3.01 3.88 -5.10
N PHE A 43 2.42 4.27 -6.23
CA PHE A 43 2.52 3.50 -7.46
C PHE A 43 3.83 3.82 -8.17
N LEU A 44 4.71 2.82 -8.25
CA LEU A 44 6.02 2.97 -8.86
C LEU A 44 6.02 2.72 -10.37
N GLY A 45 4.89 2.24 -10.90
CA GLY A 45 4.71 1.99 -12.32
C GLY A 45 4.75 0.51 -12.70
N SER A 46 4.28 0.24 -13.90
CA SER A 46 4.49 -1.04 -14.57
C SER A 46 5.50 -0.85 -15.70
N ARG A 47 6.11 -1.94 -16.16
CA ARG A 47 7.00 -1.89 -17.33
C ARG A 47 6.30 -1.32 -18.58
N GLN A 48 4.99 -1.50 -18.68
CA GLN A 48 4.19 -0.99 -19.79
C GLN A 48 3.92 0.52 -19.66
N ILE A 49 3.72 1.02 -18.45
CA ILE A 49 3.41 2.42 -18.18
C ILE A 49 4.63 3.31 -18.36
N THR A 50 5.81 2.83 -17.99
CA THR A 50 7.07 3.57 -18.21
C THR A 50 7.41 3.76 -19.68
N LYS A 51 7.02 2.82 -20.55
CA LYS A 51 7.18 2.95 -22.00
C LYS A 51 6.23 3.96 -22.62
N LEU A 52 5.09 4.23 -22.00
CA LEU A 52 4.06 5.16 -22.49
C LEU A 52 4.23 6.59 -21.94
N GLY A 53 5.30 6.86 -21.20
CA GLY A 53 5.58 8.20 -20.65
C GLY A 53 4.62 8.65 -19.56
N MET A 54 3.85 7.75 -18.97
CA MET A 54 2.99 8.08 -17.84
C MET A 54 3.81 8.42 -16.60
N LYS A 55 3.44 9.50 -15.93
CA LYS A 55 4.15 9.99 -14.75
C LYS A 55 4.13 8.95 -13.62
N LYS A 56 5.31 8.62 -13.12
CA LYS A 56 5.47 7.96 -11.83
C LYS A 56 4.89 8.86 -10.73
N GLY A 57 4.26 8.26 -9.73
CA GLY A 57 3.95 9.01 -8.52
C GLY A 57 2.47 9.21 -8.26
N VAL A 58 1.61 8.30 -8.69
CA VAL A 58 0.24 8.29 -8.17
C VAL A 58 0.28 7.74 -6.76
N HIS A 59 -0.32 8.47 -5.87
CA HIS A 59 -0.26 8.32 -4.44
C HIS A 59 -1.66 8.23 -3.86
N TRP A 60 -1.89 7.24 -3.02
CA TRP A 60 -3.15 7.07 -2.28
C TRP A 60 -2.85 6.94 -0.79
N GLU A 61 -3.68 7.54 0.01
CA GLU A 61 -3.64 7.43 1.47
C GLU A 61 -4.99 6.99 2.01
N ALA A 62 -4.98 6.03 2.92
CA ALA A 62 -6.15 5.59 3.66
C ALA A 62 -5.78 5.33 5.11
N ARG A 63 -6.78 5.36 5.99
CA ARG A 63 -6.58 5.03 7.40
C ARG A 63 -7.26 3.71 7.72
N THR A 64 -6.63 2.93 8.58
CA THR A 64 -7.22 1.69 9.07
C THR A 64 -8.42 1.98 9.97
N ASN A 65 -9.42 1.09 9.88
CA ASN A 65 -10.58 1.11 10.75
C ASN A 65 -10.31 0.36 12.07
N GLY A 66 -11.33 0.19 12.91
CA GLY A 66 -11.21 -0.52 14.18
C GLY A 66 -10.80 -1.99 14.05
N GLN A 67 -10.89 -2.57 12.86
CA GLN A 67 -10.42 -3.92 12.53
C GLN A 67 -9.00 -3.94 11.95
N GLY A 68 -8.37 -2.78 11.84
CA GLY A 68 -7.04 -2.65 11.26
C GLY A 68 -6.99 -2.75 9.75
N ILE A 69 -8.11 -2.53 9.06
CA ILE A 69 -8.23 -2.70 7.62
C ILE A 69 -8.31 -1.34 6.93
N ALA A 70 -7.50 -1.14 5.92
CA ALA A 70 -7.56 0.00 5.01
C ALA A 70 -7.96 -0.47 3.60
N HIS A 71 -8.94 0.20 3.02
CA HIS A 71 -9.44 -0.07 1.67
C HIS A 71 -8.96 1.01 0.71
N PHE A 72 -8.57 0.59 -0.48
CA PHE A 72 -8.14 1.49 -1.55
C PHE A 72 -9.02 1.35 -2.78
N PRO A 73 -9.17 2.42 -3.59
CA PRO A 73 -9.85 2.32 -4.87
C PRO A 73 -9.08 1.38 -5.82
N PRO A 74 -9.74 0.88 -6.88
CA PRO A 74 -9.05 0.06 -7.88
C PRO A 74 -7.87 0.81 -8.50
N ILE A 75 -6.71 0.16 -8.54
CA ILE A 75 -5.48 0.71 -9.09
C ILE A 75 -4.94 -0.21 -10.20
N PRO A 76 -4.14 0.31 -11.14
CA PRO A 76 -3.55 -0.50 -12.19
C PRO A 76 -2.58 -1.55 -11.63
N TYR A 77 -2.36 -2.64 -12.38
CA TYR A 77 -1.31 -3.61 -12.06
C TYR A 77 0.06 -2.95 -12.16
N GLY A 78 0.96 -3.35 -11.29
CA GLY A 78 2.32 -2.88 -11.27
C GLY A 78 2.96 -3.00 -9.90
N THR A 79 4.08 -2.34 -9.70
CA THR A 79 4.77 -2.30 -8.42
C THR A 79 4.25 -1.16 -7.57
N VAL A 80 3.88 -1.46 -6.35
CA VAL A 80 3.45 -0.47 -5.35
C VAL A 80 4.37 -0.53 -4.14
N GLN A 81 4.63 0.62 -3.55
CA GLN A 81 5.27 0.73 -2.25
C GLN A 81 4.20 0.99 -1.21
N VAL A 82 4.15 0.17 -0.19
CA VAL A 82 3.22 0.30 0.93
C VAL A 82 3.98 0.82 2.13
N GLN A 83 3.54 1.93 2.68
CA GLN A 83 4.06 2.50 3.92
C GLN A 83 2.94 2.57 4.95
N VAL A 84 3.24 2.17 6.17
CA VAL A 84 2.31 2.30 7.30
C VAL A 84 2.96 3.14 8.37
N ILE A 85 2.31 4.24 8.71
CA ILE A 85 2.82 5.22 9.68
C ILE A 85 1.82 5.35 10.82
N THR A 86 2.28 5.12 12.02
CA THR A 86 1.49 5.31 13.25
C THR A 86 2.41 5.65 14.43
N LYS A 87 1.87 6.40 15.39
CA LYS A 87 2.67 7.01 16.46
C LYS A 87 3.38 6.03 17.40
N LYS A 88 2.84 4.85 17.58
CA LYS A 88 3.31 3.89 18.62
C LYS A 88 4.14 2.75 18.07
N TYR A 89 4.43 2.76 16.77
CA TYR A 89 5.09 1.65 16.10
C TYR A 89 6.14 2.15 15.12
N GLN A 90 7.07 1.28 14.74
CA GLN A 90 8.00 1.59 13.67
C GLN A 90 7.25 1.75 12.36
N THR A 91 7.72 2.68 11.53
CA THR A 91 7.21 2.83 10.16
C THR A 91 7.52 1.58 9.35
N PHE A 92 6.47 1.00 8.76
CA PHE A 92 6.59 -0.11 7.84
C PHE A 92 6.75 0.42 6.42
N GLY A 93 7.61 -0.19 5.63
CA GLY A 93 7.78 0.15 4.22
C GLY A 93 8.26 -1.06 3.44
N GLU A 94 7.50 -1.49 2.43
CA GLU A 94 7.84 -2.62 1.58
C GLU A 94 7.22 -2.46 0.19
N LYS A 95 7.87 -3.02 -0.82
CA LYS A 95 7.39 -3.03 -2.20
C LYS A 95 6.70 -4.34 -2.51
N PHE A 96 5.59 -4.25 -3.24
CA PHE A 96 4.82 -5.41 -3.68
C PHE A 96 4.55 -5.33 -5.18
N ASP A 97 4.69 -6.45 -5.87
CA ASP A 97 4.27 -6.58 -7.26
C ASP A 97 2.83 -7.06 -7.30
N ILE A 98 1.97 -6.27 -7.93
CA ILE A 98 0.54 -6.54 -8.00
C ILE A 98 0.17 -6.96 -9.42
N ASP A 99 -0.28 -8.19 -9.55
CA ASP A 99 -0.64 -8.82 -10.82
C ASP A 99 -1.98 -9.60 -10.76
N THR A 100 -2.74 -9.42 -9.69
CA THR A 100 -4.02 -10.09 -9.46
C THR A 100 -5.14 -9.09 -9.27
N GLU A 101 -6.39 -9.50 -9.53
CA GLU A 101 -7.57 -8.63 -9.39
C GLU A 101 -7.83 -8.19 -7.95
N GLU A 102 -7.46 -9.04 -6.99
CA GLU A 102 -7.55 -8.73 -5.57
C GLU A 102 -6.23 -9.04 -4.89
N LYS A 103 -5.77 -8.13 -4.07
CA LYS A 103 -4.57 -8.29 -3.27
C LYS A 103 -4.82 -7.88 -1.83
N LYS A 104 -4.65 -8.84 -0.94
CA LYS A 104 -4.63 -8.57 0.50
C LYS A 104 -3.18 -8.50 0.97
N ILE A 105 -2.81 -7.40 1.60
CA ILE A 105 -1.48 -7.19 2.15
C ILE A 105 -1.58 -7.22 3.66
N ASP A 106 -0.89 -8.18 4.28
CA ASP A 106 -0.80 -8.29 5.72
C ASP A 106 0.45 -7.54 6.21
N VAL A 107 0.25 -6.57 7.08
CA VAL A 107 1.32 -5.76 7.66
C VAL A 107 1.38 -6.03 9.15
N LYS A 108 2.55 -6.38 9.64
CA LYS A 108 2.82 -6.55 11.06
C LYS A 108 3.75 -5.44 11.54
N LEU A 109 3.27 -4.62 12.47
CA LEU A 109 4.04 -3.52 13.03
C LEU A 109 4.85 -3.97 14.23
N ASN A 110 6.08 -3.48 14.30
CA ASN A 110 6.97 -3.70 15.43
C ASN A 110 6.93 -2.52 16.40
N PRO A 111 7.20 -2.76 17.69
CA PRO A 111 7.29 -1.68 18.66
C PRO A 111 8.44 -0.73 18.28
N PRO A 112 8.40 0.54 18.74
CA PRO A 112 9.46 1.49 18.49
C PRO A 112 10.81 0.93 18.96
N GLN A 113 11.84 1.06 18.12
CA GLN A 113 13.18 0.77 18.57
C GLN A 113 13.61 1.79 19.60
N GLN A 114 14.20 1.31 20.69
CA GLN A 114 14.91 2.20 21.58
C GLN A 114 16.05 2.86 20.79
N GLN A 115 15.98 4.15 20.66
CA GLN A 115 17.07 4.87 20.05
C GLN A 115 18.24 4.86 21.05
N TYR A 116 19.18 3.98 20.80
CA TYR A 116 20.49 4.12 21.41
C TYR A 116 21.15 5.29 20.68
N SER A 117 21.15 6.47 21.30
CA SER A 117 21.97 7.57 20.79
C SER A 117 23.42 7.10 20.79
N ALA A 118 24.10 7.26 19.67
CA ALA A 118 25.51 6.90 19.52
C ALA A 118 26.42 7.78 20.41
N HIS A 119 25.86 8.76 21.08
CA HIS A 119 26.53 9.58 22.09
C HIS A 119 26.17 9.03 23.46
N PRO A 120 27.16 8.59 24.26
CA PRO A 120 26.90 8.27 25.66
C PRO A 120 26.29 9.48 26.34
N PRO A 121 25.30 9.30 27.22
CA PRO A 121 24.76 10.45 27.95
C PRO A 121 25.91 11.19 28.62
N LEU A 122 25.98 12.50 28.39
CA LEU A 122 26.94 13.36 29.04
C LEU A 122 26.82 13.07 30.54
N LYS A 123 27.92 12.59 31.12
CA LYS A 123 27.98 12.48 32.58
C LYS A 123 27.69 13.85 33.14
N PRO A 124 26.81 13.97 34.14
CA PRO A 124 26.66 15.24 34.82
C PRO A 124 28.04 15.67 35.27
N ALA A 125 28.37 16.94 34.96
CA ALA A 125 29.66 17.50 35.31
C ALA A 125 29.91 17.26 36.80
N GLU A 126 31.00 16.55 37.14
CA GLU A 126 31.41 16.41 38.51
C GLU A 126 31.70 17.82 39.06
N PRO A 127 31.17 18.15 40.25
CA PRO A 127 31.48 19.43 40.85
C PRO A 127 33.00 19.56 41.02
N PRO A 128 33.58 20.71 40.69
CA PRO A 128 35.01 20.89 40.88
C PRO A 128 35.38 20.74 42.35
N LYS A 129 36.38 19.91 42.58
CA LYS A 129 36.92 19.77 43.92
C LYS A 129 37.59 21.07 44.38
#